data_1d4b09a2a901ddfdf6bf43b545e32c30
#
_entry.id   1d4b09a2a901ddfdf6bf43b545e32c30
#
_cell.length_a   1.000
_cell.length_b   1.000
_cell.length_c   1.000
_cell.angle_alpha   90.00
_cell.angle_beta   90.00
_cell.angle_gamma   90.00
#
_symmetry.space_group_name_H-M   'P 1'
#
loop_
_entity.id
_entity.type
_entity.pdbx_description
1 polymer ?
#
loop_
_entity_poly.entity_id
_entity_poly.type
_entity_poly.pdbx_seq_one_letter_code
_entity_poly.pdbx_strand_id
1 'polypeptide(L)'
;MSETKLMALREAVNLAMSEEMRKDPDIFLMGEDVGIYGGDFGTSVGMLAEFGEKRVKDTPISEAAIAGAAVGAAITGLRPIVDLTFMDFITIALDAIVNNGAKNNYMFGGGLKTPVTFRVASGSGIGSAAQHSQSLESWLTHIPGIKVVAPGNANDAKGLLKSSIQDNNIVIFMEPKALYG
;
A
#
# COMPACT_ATOMS: atom_id res chain seq x y z
N MET A 1 -27.85 15.75 -1.39
CA MET A 1 -26.67 15.87 -2.26
C MET A 1 -25.48 15.94 -1.32
N SER A 2 -24.52 14.99 -1.39
CA SER A 2 -23.29 15.05 -0.58
C SER A 2 -22.48 16.25 -1.07
N GLU A 3 -22.04 17.12 -0.14
CA GLU A 3 -21.14 18.21 -0.47
C GLU A 3 -19.85 17.63 -1.10
N THR A 4 -19.50 18.10 -2.29
CA THR A 4 -18.26 17.75 -2.94
C THR A 4 -17.14 18.53 -2.24
N LYS A 5 -16.29 17.83 -1.49
CA LYS A 5 -15.13 18.44 -0.81
C LYS A 5 -13.91 18.34 -1.74
N LEU A 6 -13.27 19.47 -2.01
CA LEU A 6 -11.94 19.47 -2.64
C LEU A 6 -10.93 18.84 -1.68
N MET A 7 -10.12 17.88 -2.16
CA MET A 7 -9.23 17.07 -1.32
C MET A 7 -7.95 16.74 -2.09
N ALA A 8 -6.81 16.82 -1.46
CA ALA A 8 -5.54 16.35 -2.00
C ALA A 8 -5.51 14.80 -2.05
N LEU A 9 -4.72 14.24 -2.95
CA LEU A 9 -4.63 12.78 -3.08
C LEU A 9 -4.16 12.13 -1.76
N ARG A 10 -3.16 12.72 -1.08
CA ARG A 10 -2.68 12.23 0.23
C ARG A 10 -3.77 12.16 1.30
N GLU A 11 -4.70 13.13 1.31
CA GLU A 11 -5.82 13.16 2.25
C GLU A 11 -6.85 12.07 1.91
N ALA A 12 -7.10 11.84 0.61
CA ALA A 12 -7.99 10.80 0.14
C ALA A 12 -7.46 9.40 0.47
N VAL A 13 -6.15 9.19 0.36
CA VAL A 13 -5.46 7.95 0.74
C VAL A 13 -5.57 7.72 2.26
N ASN A 14 -5.25 8.73 3.07
CA ASN A 14 -5.39 8.66 4.53
C ASN A 14 -6.82 8.29 4.94
N LEU A 15 -7.79 9.00 4.37
CA LEU A 15 -9.20 8.77 4.67
C LEU A 15 -9.65 7.35 4.28
N ALA A 16 -9.20 6.84 3.12
CA ALA A 16 -9.51 5.48 2.68
C ALA A 16 -8.99 4.43 3.66
N MET A 17 -7.72 4.52 4.05
CA MET A 17 -7.11 3.61 5.02
C MET A 17 -7.81 3.69 6.38
N SER A 18 -8.02 4.89 6.89
CA SER A 18 -8.67 5.09 8.19
C SER A 18 -10.10 4.54 8.22
N GLU A 19 -10.88 4.78 7.16
CA GLU A 19 -12.25 4.24 7.06
C GLU A 19 -12.28 2.70 7.05
N GLU A 20 -11.36 2.05 6.34
CA GLU A 20 -11.30 0.58 6.32
C GLU A 20 -10.76 0.02 7.64
N MET A 21 -9.76 0.64 8.25
CA MET A 21 -9.23 0.23 9.55
C MET A 21 -10.27 0.37 10.69
N ARG A 22 -11.20 1.33 10.61
CA ARG A 22 -12.32 1.44 11.58
C ARG A 22 -13.31 0.30 11.45
N LYS A 23 -13.51 -0.23 10.26
CA LYS A 23 -14.47 -1.30 9.98
C LYS A 23 -13.96 -2.68 10.29
N ASP A 24 -12.67 -2.90 10.08
CA ASP A 24 -12.06 -4.22 10.19
C ASP A 24 -10.82 -4.17 11.10
N PRO A 25 -10.86 -4.86 12.26
CA PRO A 25 -9.75 -4.89 13.21
C PRO A 25 -8.51 -5.64 12.69
N ASP A 26 -8.64 -6.48 11.67
CA ASP A 26 -7.54 -7.26 11.09
C ASP A 26 -6.70 -6.42 10.10
N ILE A 27 -7.18 -5.24 9.70
CA ILE A 27 -6.42 -4.31 8.87
C ILE A 27 -5.42 -3.54 9.74
N PHE A 28 -4.16 -3.52 9.34
CA PHE A 28 -3.12 -2.69 9.96
C PHE A 28 -2.18 -2.08 8.92
N LEU A 29 -1.58 -0.96 9.27
CA LEU A 29 -0.60 -0.25 8.44
C LEU A 29 0.81 -0.57 8.97
N MET A 30 1.74 -0.85 8.07
CA MET A 30 3.17 -0.98 8.38
C MET A 30 4.03 -0.38 7.27
N GLY A 31 5.18 0.13 7.66
CA GLY A 31 6.15 0.73 6.73
C GLY A 31 7.11 1.65 7.45
N GLU A 32 7.95 2.32 6.67
CA GLU A 32 8.94 3.26 7.19
C GLU A 32 8.25 4.60 7.51
N ASP A 33 8.51 5.11 8.72
CA ASP A 33 8.02 6.41 9.22
C ASP A 33 6.50 6.63 9.14
N VAL A 34 5.71 5.56 9.02
CA VAL A 34 4.23 5.65 8.90
C VAL A 34 3.53 6.06 10.19
N GLY A 35 4.19 5.90 11.33
CA GLY A 35 3.66 6.20 12.66
C GLY A 35 3.81 7.67 13.06
N ILE A 36 4.94 8.00 13.71
CA ILE A 36 5.17 9.32 14.31
C ILE A 36 5.21 10.41 13.24
N TYR A 37 5.90 10.18 12.12
CA TYR A 37 6.02 11.16 11.04
C TYR A 37 4.79 11.22 10.13
N GLY A 38 3.99 10.16 10.08
CA GLY A 38 2.80 10.11 9.24
C GLY A 38 3.09 9.78 7.77
N GLY A 39 4.23 9.13 7.50
CA GLY A 39 4.71 8.77 6.16
C GLY A 39 5.37 9.94 5.43
N ASP A 40 6.29 9.64 4.51
CA ASP A 40 7.09 10.63 3.76
C ASP A 40 6.22 11.66 2.99
N PHE A 41 5.03 11.26 2.58
CA PHE A 41 4.08 12.12 1.85
C PHE A 41 2.90 12.57 2.71
N GLY A 42 2.92 12.33 4.03
CA GLY A 42 1.85 12.70 4.93
C GLY A 42 0.57 11.86 4.79
N THR A 43 0.66 10.69 4.20
CA THR A 43 -0.49 9.82 3.91
C THR A 43 -1.05 9.08 5.13
N SER A 44 -0.31 9.01 6.23
CA SER A 44 -0.72 8.35 7.48
C SER A 44 -0.74 9.28 8.71
N VAL A 45 -0.70 10.59 8.49
CA VAL A 45 -0.79 11.58 9.59
C VAL A 45 -2.02 11.32 10.47
N GLY A 46 -1.79 11.26 11.79
CA GLY A 46 -2.85 11.05 12.78
C GLY A 46 -3.28 9.61 13.01
N MET A 47 -2.92 8.67 12.13
CA MET A 47 -3.36 7.29 12.24
C MET A 47 -2.78 6.57 13.46
N LEU A 48 -1.52 6.85 13.84
CA LEU A 48 -0.93 6.28 15.06
C LEU A 48 -1.71 6.69 16.31
N ALA A 49 -2.12 7.95 16.40
CA ALA A 49 -2.92 8.44 17.53
C ALA A 49 -4.31 7.80 17.59
N GLU A 50 -4.92 7.50 16.44
CA GLU A 50 -6.26 6.90 16.37
C GLU A 50 -6.23 5.38 16.62
N PHE A 51 -5.31 4.65 15.99
CA PHE A 51 -5.33 3.17 15.96
C PHE A 51 -4.30 2.51 16.88
N GLY A 52 -3.32 3.27 17.37
CA GLY A 52 -2.26 2.80 18.27
C GLY A 52 -1.18 1.95 17.58
N GLU A 53 -0.09 1.69 18.31
CA GLU A 53 1.14 1.02 17.83
C GLU A 53 0.90 -0.43 17.36
N LYS A 54 -0.16 -1.06 17.83
CA LYS A 54 -0.48 -2.43 17.37
C LYS A 54 -0.98 -2.47 15.94
N ARG A 55 -1.58 -1.38 15.47
CA ARG A 55 -2.19 -1.29 14.15
C ARG A 55 -1.51 -0.30 13.19
N VAL A 56 -0.64 0.56 13.70
CA VAL A 56 0.23 1.43 12.89
C VAL A 56 1.66 1.20 13.35
N LYS A 57 2.48 0.58 12.50
CA LYS A 57 3.78 0.04 12.87
C LYS A 57 4.89 0.68 12.05
N ASP A 58 5.73 1.46 12.69
CA ASP A 58 7.01 1.85 12.09
C ASP A 58 7.93 0.64 11.99
N THR A 59 8.63 0.55 10.89
CA THR A 59 9.63 -0.50 10.63
C THR A 59 11.00 0.12 10.38
N PRO A 60 12.09 -0.63 10.60
CA PRO A 60 13.38 -0.26 10.02
C PRO A 60 13.31 -0.24 8.48
N ILE A 61 14.25 0.46 7.84
CA ILE A 61 14.42 0.44 6.38
C ILE A 61 14.85 -0.98 5.97
N SER A 62 13.90 -1.75 5.43
CA SER A 62 14.13 -3.17 5.06
C SER A 62 12.95 -3.71 4.23
N GLU A 63 12.78 -3.26 3.01
CA GLU A 63 11.60 -3.52 2.18
C GLU A 63 11.36 -5.02 1.93
N ALA A 64 12.42 -5.82 1.83
CA ALA A 64 12.30 -7.27 1.71
C ALA A 64 11.68 -7.90 2.98
N ALA A 65 12.09 -7.44 4.17
CA ALA A 65 11.55 -7.91 5.44
C ALA A 65 10.12 -7.41 5.66
N ILE A 66 9.84 -6.14 5.32
CA ILE A 66 8.51 -5.55 5.40
C ILE A 66 7.52 -6.36 4.54
N ALA A 67 7.87 -6.60 3.27
CA ALA A 67 7.02 -7.36 2.36
C ALA A 67 6.85 -8.82 2.80
N GLY A 68 7.92 -9.48 3.26
CA GLY A 68 7.85 -10.84 3.77
C GLY A 68 6.98 -10.96 5.02
N ALA A 69 7.11 -10.02 5.97
CA ALA A 69 6.27 -9.97 7.17
C ALA A 69 4.79 -9.72 6.83
N ALA A 70 4.51 -8.85 5.86
CA ALA A 70 3.15 -8.58 5.41
C ALA A 70 2.52 -9.82 4.76
N VAL A 71 3.24 -10.53 3.88
CA VAL A 71 2.77 -11.78 3.28
C VAL A 71 2.52 -12.82 4.37
N GLY A 72 3.43 -12.97 5.34
CA GLY A 72 3.26 -13.86 6.49
C GLY A 72 2.04 -13.52 7.34
N ALA A 73 1.81 -12.25 7.64
CA ALA A 73 0.63 -11.78 8.37
C ALA A 73 -0.67 -12.06 7.59
N ALA A 74 -0.65 -11.84 6.28
CA ALA A 74 -1.83 -12.06 5.44
C ALA A 74 -2.27 -13.53 5.39
N ILE A 75 -1.34 -14.46 5.29
CA ILE A 75 -1.68 -15.90 5.28
C ILE A 75 -2.16 -16.41 6.63
N THR A 76 -1.96 -15.66 7.71
CA THR A 76 -2.50 -15.96 9.04
C THR A 76 -3.82 -15.27 9.34
N GLY A 77 -4.39 -14.55 8.38
CA GLY A 77 -5.74 -13.96 8.45
C GLY A 77 -5.78 -12.46 8.63
N LEU A 78 -4.64 -11.77 8.77
CA LEU A 78 -4.59 -10.31 8.83
C LEU A 78 -4.63 -9.67 7.43
N ARG A 79 -4.88 -8.38 7.38
CA ARG A 79 -4.98 -7.59 6.14
C ARG A 79 -4.02 -6.39 6.18
N PRO A 80 -2.73 -6.60 5.90
CA PRO A 80 -1.75 -5.53 5.94
C PRO A 80 -1.89 -4.55 4.79
N ILE A 81 -1.81 -3.27 5.14
CA ILE A 81 -1.49 -2.17 4.23
C ILE A 81 -0.01 -1.88 4.44
N VAL A 82 0.76 -1.92 3.38
CA VAL A 82 2.21 -1.75 3.42
C VAL A 82 2.59 -0.48 2.68
N ASP A 83 3.32 0.41 3.33
CA ASP A 83 3.94 1.56 2.68
C ASP A 83 5.41 1.23 2.40
N LEU A 84 5.79 1.13 1.12
CA LEU A 84 7.17 0.95 0.68
C LEU A 84 7.79 2.25 0.17
N THR A 85 7.17 3.37 0.49
CA THR A 85 7.57 4.73 0.18
C THR A 85 7.64 4.99 -1.33
N PHE A 86 8.71 4.58 -2.02
CA PHE A 86 8.92 4.81 -3.44
C PHE A 86 8.76 3.53 -4.26
N MET A 87 8.22 3.68 -5.46
CA MET A 87 8.10 2.60 -6.46
C MET A 87 9.44 1.92 -6.73
N ASP A 88 10.52 2.68 -6.68
CA ASP A 88 11.89 2.24 -6.91
C ASP A 88 12.28 1.10 -5.96
N PHE A 89 11.85 1.18 -4.71
CA PHE A 89 12.22 0.21 -3.66
C PHE A 89 11.40 -1.08 -3.67
N ILE A 90 10.33 -1.14 -4.47
CA ILE A 90 9.61 -2.39 -4.67
C ILE A 90 10.51 -3.48 -5.25
N THR A 91 11.59 -3.08 -5.95
CA THR A 91 12.58 -4.00 -6.51
C THR A 91 13.27 -4.84 -5.43
N ILE A 92 13.47 -4.30 -4.21
CA ILE A 92 14.03 -5.00 -3.05
C ILE A 92 13.01 -6.01 -2.49
N ALA A 93 11.73 -5.69 -2.57
CA ALA A 93 10.63 -6.50 -2.05
C ALA A 93 10.11 -7.57 -3.04
N LEU A 94 10.59 -7.59 -4.29
CA LEU A 94 10.00 -8.38 -5.39
C LEU A 94 9.90 -9.87 -5.10
N ASP A 95 10.88 -10.48 -4.45
CA ASP A 95 10.81 -11.92 -4.17
C ASP A 95 9.63 -12.25 -3.25
N ALA A 96 9.46 -11.50 -2.17
CA ALA A 96 8.35 -11.70 -1.24
C ALA A 96 6.99 -11.46 -1.92
N ILE A 97 6.89 -10.47 -2.79
CA ILE A 97 5.66 -10.13 -3.51
C ILE A 97 5.36 -11.18 -4.58
N VAL A 98 6.34 -11.50 -5.44
CA VAL A 98 6.15 -12.30 -6.66
C VAL A 98 6.14 -13.80 -6.37
N ASN A 99 7.16 -14.29 -5.70
CA ASN A 99 7.35 -15.73 -5.50
C ASN A 99 6.55 -16.27 -4.32
N ASN A 100 6.43 -15.49 -3.25
CA ASN A 100 5.66 -15.91 -2.08
C ASN A 100 4.20 -15.44 -2.17
N GLY A 101 3.96 -14.14 -2.22
CA GLY A 101 2.60 -13.59 -2.12
C GLY A 101 1.71 -13.90 -3.31
N ALA A 102 2.13 -13.54 -4.53
CA ALA A 102 1.32 -13.67 -5.73
C ALA A 102 0.99 -15.12 -6.13
N LYS A 103 1.82 -16.08 -5.72
CA LYS A 103 1.67 -17.50 -6.09
C LYS A 103 0.85 -18.31 -5.08
N ASN A 104 0.70 -17.83 -3.85
CA ASN A 104 0.04 -18.58 -2.78
C ASN A 104 -1.35 -19.08 -3.17
N ASN A 105 -2.20 -18.23 -3.71
CA ASN A 105 -3.56 -18.64 -4.09
C ASN A 105 -3.56 -19.80 -5.09
N TYR A 106 -2.71 -19.73 -6.12
CA TYR A 106 -2.59 -20.77 -7.12
C TYR A 106 -1.96 -22.06 -6.55
N MET A 107 -0.86 -21.94 -5.83
CA MET A 107 -0.12 -23.09 -5.30
C MET A 107 -0.92 -23.90 -4.29
N PHE A 108 -1.80 -23.25 -3.55
CA PHE A 108 -2.67 -23.88 -2.55
C PHE A 108 -4.11 -24.13 -3.07
N GLY A 109 -4.29 -24.19 -4.39
CA GLY A 109 -5.56 -24.57 -5.01
C GLY A 109 -6.73 -23.63 -4.69
N GLY A 110 -6.47 -22.35 -4.48
CA GLY A 110 -7.47 -21.35 -4.08
C GLY A 110 -7.76 -21.28 -2.57
N GLY A 111 -7.17 -22.18 -1.77
CA GLY A 111 -7.42 -22.27 -0.33
C GLY A 111 -6.68 -21.22 0.52
N LEU A 112 -5.65 -20.59 -0.03
CA LEU A 112 -4.86 -19.58 0.68
C LEU A 112 -5.03 -18.20 0.05
N LYS A 113 -5.49 -17.25 0.85
CA LYS A 113 -5.60 -15.84 0.47
C LYS A 113 -4.36 -15.07 0.92
N THR A 114 -3.99 -14.04 0.15
CA THR A 114 -2.87 -13.16 0.51
C THR A 114 -3.31 -11.69 0.35
N PRO A 115 -4.21 -11.21 1.23
CA PRO A 115 -4.78 -9.86 1.16
C PRO A 115 -3.77 -8.81 1.61
N VAL A 116 -2.82 -8.45 0.75
CA VAL A 116 -1.83 -7.40 1.03
C VAL A 116 -2.01 -6.27 0.01
N THR A 117 -2.14 -5.04 0.52
CA THR A 117 -2.09 -3.83 -0.32
C THR A 117 -0.74 -3.15 -0.12
N PHE A 118 0.12 -3.24 -1.13
CA PHE A 118 1.38 -2.49 -1.17
C PHE A 118 1.13 -1.13 -1.80
N ARG A 119 1.45 -0.07 -1.08
CA ARG A 119 1.39 1.32 -1.53
C ARG A 119 2.78 1.80 -1.88
N VAL A 120 2.90 2.47 -3.02
CA VAL A 120 4.17 3.00 -3.53
C VAL A 120 3.94 4.32 -4.25
N ALA A 121 4.79 5.32 -3.98
CA ALA A 121 4.79 6.57 -4.73
C ALA A 121 5.53 6.40 -6.06
N SER A 122 4.85 6.63 -7.18
CA SER A 122 5.39 6.38 -8.52
C SER A 122 5.67 7.66 -9.30
N GLY A 123 6.57 7.56 -10.27
CA GLY A 123 6.90 8.63 -11.23
C GLY A 123 7.89 9.67 -10.71
N SER A 124 8.10 10.70 -11.52
CA SER A 124 8.94 11.86 -11.20
C SER A 124 8.14 12.96 -10.47
N GLY A 125 8.73 14.14 -10.27
CA GLY A 125 8.02 15.34 -9.82
C GLY A 125 8.56 16.01 -8.58
N ILE A 126 9.39 15.32 -7.78
CA ILE A 126 9.94 15.89 -6.54
C ILE A 126 11.45 16.20 -6.61
N GLY A 127 12.12 15.92 -7.75
CA GLY A 127 13.53 16.24 -7.94
C GLY A 127 14.51 15.35 -7.18
N SER A 128 14.12 14.14 -6.76
CA SER A 128 14.93 13.21 -5.97
C SER A 128 15.80 12.26 -6.80
N ALA A 129 16.14 12.63 -8.02
CA ALA A 129 17.02 11.91 -8.95
C ALA A 129 16.51 10.51 -9.38
N ALA A 130 17.41 9.69 -9.95
CA ALA A 130 17.04 8.48 -10.68
C ALA A 130 16.38 7.41 -9.83
N GLN A 131 16.87 7.20 -8.60
CA GLN A 131 16.40 6.12 -7.71
C GLN A 131 15.09 6.44 -6.98
N HIS A 132 14.48 7.59 -7.24
CA HIS A 132 13.23 8.02 -6.62
C HIS A 132 12.24 8.56 -7.66
N SER A 133 12.39 8.18 -8.94
CA SER A 133 11.62 8.75 -10.04
C SER A 133 11.12 7.72 -11.05
N GLN A 134 11.23 6.44 -10.72
CA GLN A 134 10.89 5.37 -11.64
C GLN A 134 9.39 5.09 -11.66
N SER A 135 8.97 4.53 -12.80
CA SER A 135 7.63 4.01 -13.06
C SER A 135 7.77 2.57 -13.54
N LEU A 136 7.53 1.61 -12.65
CA LEU A 136 7.80 0.19 -12.90
C LEU A 136 6.51 -0.62 -13.08
N GLU A 137 5.42 0.03 -13.47
CA GLU A 137 4.09 -0.56 -13.62
C GLU A 137 4.11 -1.80 -14.52
N SER A 138 4.83 -1.73 -15.63
CA SER A 138 4.91 -2.81 -16.62
C SER A 138 5.59 -4.07 -16.08
N TRP A 139 6.50 -3.95 -15.11
CA TRP A 139 7.11 -5.10 -14.45
C TRP A 139 6.07 -5.91 -13.67
N LEU A 140 5.20 -5.21 -12.97
CA LEU A 140 4.22 -5.80 -12.08
C LEU A 140 2.98 -6.31 -12.83
N THR A 141 2.55 -5.62 -13.88
CA THR A 141 1.43 -6.07 -14.72
C THR A 141 1.75 -7.32 -15.53
N HIS A 142 3.04 -7.64 -15.70
CA HIS A 142 3.49 -8.87 -16.34
C HIS A 142 3.29 -10.11 -15.44
N ILE A 143 3.14 -9.93 -14.12
CA ILE A 143 3.18 -11.04 -13.15
C ILE A 143 1.76 -11.52 -12.84
N PRO A 144 1.43 -12.81 -13.12
CA PRO A 144 0.14 -13.37 -12.73
C PRO A 144 -0.02 -13.42 -11.21
N GLY A 145 -1.21 -13.06 -10.72
CA GLY A 145 -1.56 -13.06 -9.29
C GLY A 145 -1.39 -11.72 -8.59
N ILE A 146 -0.98 -10.67 -9.32
CA ILE A 146 -0.89 -9.29 -8.82
C ILE A 146 -1.92 -8.43 -9.55
N LYS A 147 -2.62 -7.57 -8.81
CA LYS A 147 -3.40 -6.47 -9.36
C LYS A 147 -2.60 -5.18 -9.21
N VAL A 148 -2.56 -4.39 -10.28
CA VAL A 148 -1.87 -3.10 -10.30
C VAL A 148 -2.91 -2.00 -10.48
N VAL A 149 -2.91 -1.03 -9.58
CA VAL A 149 -3.92 0.04 -9.53
C VAL A 149 -3.21 1.38 -9.46
N ALA A 150 -3.56 2.31 -10.35
CA ALA A 150 -3.02 3.67 -10.39
C ALA A 150 -4.17 4.68 -10.51
N PRO A 151 -4.52 5.42 -9.45
CA PRO A 151 -5.57 6.44 -9.50
C PRO A 151 -5.14 7.68 -10.28
N GLY A 152 -6.08 8.29 -10.99
CA GLY A 152 -5.86 9.54 -11.72
C GLY A 152 -6.25 10.81 -10.96
N ASN A 153 -6.92 10.69 -9.83
CA ASN A 153 -7.40 11.81 -9.01
C ASN A 153 -7.73 11.33 -7.56
N ALA A 154 -8.03 12.26 -6.66
CA ALA A 154 -8.30 11.96 -5.26
C ALA A 154 -9.56 11.10 -5.03
N ASN A 155 -10.62 11.29 -5.84
CA ASN A 155 -11.84 10.49 -5.73
C ASN A 155 -11.58 9.03 -6.10
N ASP A 156 -10.86 8.80 -7.20
CA ASP A 156 -10.46 7.47 -7.64
C ASP A 156 -9.50 6.83 -6.62
N ALA A 157 -8.56 7.61 -6.08
CA ALA A 157 -7.63 7.14 -5.06
C ALA A 157 -8.39 6.58 -3.84
N LYS A 158 -9.37 7.30 -3.33
CA LYS A 158 -10.18 6.85 -2.20
C LYS A 158 -10.93 5.56 -2.51
N GLY A 159 -11.66 5.51 -3.64
CA GLY A 159 -12.49 4.36 -4.00
C GLY A 159 -11.67 3.12 -4.32
N LEU A 160 -10.65 3.28 -5.15
CA LEU A 160 -9.79 2.18 -5.58
C LEU A 160 -8.93 1.63 -4.43
N LEU A 161 -8.44 2.49 -3.51
CA LEU A 161 -7.68 2.02 -2.35
C LEU A 161 -8.55 1.19 -1.41
N LYS A 162 -9.78 1.61 -1.15
CA LYS A 162 -10.72 0.81 -0.35
C LYS A 162 -10.98 -0.55 -0.99
N SER A 163 -11.20 -0.60 -2.29
CA SER A 163 -11.37 -1.85 -3.03
C SER A 163 -10.10 -2.72 -2.99
N SER A 164 -8.92 -2.10 -3.05
CA SER A 164 -7.64 -2.79 -2.93
C SER A 164 -7.46 -3.42 -1.55
N ILE A 165 -7.77 -2.70 -0.48
CA ILE A 165 -7.67 -3.20 0.90
C ILE A 165 -8.64 -4.38 1.13
N GLN A 166 -9.79 -4.37 0.50
CA GLN A 166 -10.79 -5.44 0.60
C GLN A 166 -10.47 -6.66 -0.28
N ASP A 167 -9.55 -6.56 -1.23
CA ASP A 167 -9.18 -7.68 -2.11
C ASP A 167 -8.49 -8.80 -1.34
N ASN A 168 -8.72 -10.04 -1.75
CA ASN A 168 -8.12 -11.23 -1.13
C ASN A 168 -6.79 -11.66 -1.74
N ASN A 169 -6.27 -10.89 -2.70
CA ASN A 169 -4.99 -11.11 -3.34
C ASN A 169 -4.11 -9.89 -3.19
N ILE A 170 -2.84 -9.99 -3.62
CA ILE A 170 -1.93 -8.86 -3.64
C ILE A 170 -2.42 -7.78 -4.59
N VAL A 171 -2.45 -6.56 -4.09
CA VAL A 171 -2.66 -5.35 -4.88
C VAL A 171 -1.45 -4.42 -4.71
N ILE A 172 -0.91 -3.94 -5.80
CA ILE A 172 0.06 -2.84 -5.82
C ILE A 172 -0.71 -1.57 -6.16
N PHE A 173 -0.82 -0.70 -5.18
CA PHE A 173 -1.49 0.58 -5.29
C PHE A 173 -0.45 1.68 -5.51
N MET A 174 -0.41 2.22 -6.72
CA MET A 174 0.60 3.19 -7.14
C MET A 174 0.04 4.60 -7.04
N GLU A 175 0.71 5.44 -6.29
CA GLU A 175 0.33 6.81 -6.03
C GLU A 175 1.20 7.76 -6.86
N PRO A 176 0.66 8.38 -7.94
CA PRO A 176 1.45 9.32 -8.72
C PRO A 176 1.87 10.52 -7.88
N LYS A 177 3.18 10.71 -7.68
CA LYS A 177 3.72 11.79 -6.81
C LYS A 177 3.25 13.19 -7.20
N ALA A 178 3.04 13.42 -8.47
CA ALA A 178 2.54 14.69 -8.99
C ALA A 178 1.12 15.06 -8.49
N LEU A 179 0.38 14.11 -7.91
CA LEU A 179 -0.99 14.30 -7.46
C LEU A 179 -1.15 14.41 -5.94
N TYR A 180 -0.07 14.32 -5.17
CA TYR A 180 -0.17 14.34 -3.69
C TYR A 180 -0.57 15.70 -3.10
N GLY A 181 -0.21 16.79 -3.77
CA GLY A 181 -0.41 18.17 -3.30
C GLY A 181 -1.68 18.84 -3.76
#